data_b2e5b5639096cbad4b0374d646375c04
#
_entry.id   b2e5b5639096cbad4b0374d646375c04
#
_cell.length_a   1.000
_cell.length_b   1.000
_cell.length_c   1.000
_cell.angle_alpha   90.00
_cell.angle_beta   90.00
_cell.angle_gamma   90.00
#
_symmetry.space_group_name_H-M   'P 1'
#
loop_
_entity.id
_entity.type
_entity.pdbx_description
1 polymer ?
#
loop_
_entity_poly.entity_id
_entity_poly.type
_entity_poly.pdbx_seq_one_letter_code
_entity_poly.pdbx_strand_id
1 'polypeptide(L)'
;MLHLASLLTLAVAIATPDSTELRREALMTALRSGGYTVILRHARTDRSFQEERSYVPKERSAQRNLTDEGIRDAALMRVVFRKYGVTFSEIISSPMYRTVETAELAVGTPTTITMVLRSIPSTPEQAALIKTPPKHGTNRLLVTHHFVIETHVPGIEPGEIGESEAAVVRHTKDGNVELVGRITLDDWSVLANPSGAEARAPTTTAGGDGAPYIPHAQSANGAATPSVEIPDTHAGHLAREYIAAFNSGNPEKMRAYIESYMVQNPSRSTEERLGTYATFFEQHGPLSVQTVERSASTEIILGMRSKRGSFRLTVTSSEAQPMRASSVTFAFPQGAHP
;
A
#
# COMPACT_ATOMS: atom_id res chain seq x y z
N MET A 1 20.88 2.83 68.50
CA MET A 1 19.86 2.41 67.52
C MET A 1 20.19 3.07 66.18
N LEU A 2 20.90 2.36 65.32
CA LEU A 2 21.19 2.83 63.97
C LEU A 2 20.13 2.29 63.00
N HIS A 3 19.41 3.18 62.31
CA HIS A 3 18.53 2.81 61.22
C HIS A 3 19.33 2.78 59.92
N LEU A 4 19.52 1.60 59.35
CA LEU A 4 20.02 1.40 58.00
C LEU A 4 18.83 1.64 57.04
N ALA A 5 18.90 2.71 56.26
CA ALA A 5 18.01 2.92 55.15
C ALA A 5 18.55 2.17 53.91
N SER A 6 17.79 1.16 53.46
CA SER A 6 18.11 0.37 52.28
C SER A 6 17.66 1.18 51.04
N LEU A 7 18.60 1.68 50.28
CA LEU A 7 18.36 2.28 48.96
C LEU A 7 18.12 1.16 47.94
N LEU A 8 16.88 1.00 47.51
CA LEU A 8 16.50 0.11 46.41
C LEU A 8 16.77 0.83 45.09
N THR A 9 17.87 0.51 44.45
CA THR A 9 18.19 1.01 43.10
C THR A 9 17.38 0.21 42.10
N LEU A 10 16.37 0.85 41.48
CA LEU A 10 15.61 0.31 40.36
C LEU A 10 16.49 0.39 39.10
N ALA A 11 17.08 -0.72 38.70
CA ALA A 11 17.77 -0.84 37.45
C ALA A 11 16.72 -0.92 36.31
N VAL A 12 16.56 0.16 35.56
CA VAL A 12 15.82 0.15 34.29
C VAL A 12 16.68 -0.62 33.29
N ALA A 13 16.29 -1.83 32.94
CA ALA A 13 16.90 -2.58 31.85
C ALA A 13 16.54 -1.89 30.53
N ILE A 14 17.48 -1.18 29.95
CA ILE A 14 17.38 -0.69 28.56
C ILE A 14 17.55 -1.94 27.69
N ALA A 15 16.45 -2.39 27.09
CA ALA A 15 16.48 -3.47 26.11
C ALA A 15 17.40 -3.05 24.96
N THR A 16 18.45 -3.82 24.68
CA THR A 16 19.28 -3.62 23.49
C THR A 16 18.44 -4.04 22.27
N PRO A 17 18.32 -3.19 21.24
CA PRO A 17 17.59 -3.54 20.04
C PRO A 17 18.16 -4.82 19.39
N ASP A 18 17.28 -5.69 18.89
CA ASP A 18 17.67 -6.90 18.17
C ASP A 18 18.50 -6.54 16.93
N SER A 19 19.49 -7.35 16.60
CA SER A 19 20.35 -7.17 15.43
C SER A 19 19.55 -7.08 14.12
N THR A 20 18.37 -7.69 14.07
CA THR A 20 17.43 -7.64 12.95
C THR A 20 16.73 -6.28 12.86
N GLU A 21 16.35 -5.69 13.99
CA GLU A 21 15.77 -4.34 14.05
C GLU A 21 16.78 -3.29 13.60
N LEU A 22 18.03 -3.37 14.07
CA LEU A 22 19.12 -2.49 13.65
C LEU A 22 19.37 -2.57 12.13
N ARG A 23 19.24 -3.76 11.53
CA ARG A 23 19.37 -3.91 10.07
C ARG A 23 18.25 -3.23 9.31
N ARG A 24 17.00 -3.33 9.75
CA ARG A 24 15.83 -2.69 9.13
C ARG A 24 15.96 -1.18 9.14
N GLU A 25 16.28 -0.61 10.30
CA GLU A 25 16.48 0.83 10.49
C GLU A 25 17.65 1.37 9.66
N ALA A 26 18.76 0.63 9.62
CA ALA A 26 19.92 0.99 8.79
C ALA A 26 19.59 1.01 7.30
N LEU A 27 18.78 0.04 6.84
CA LEU A 27 18.32 -0.05 5.45
C LEU A 27 17.41 1.12 5.08
N MET A 28 16.48 1.50 5.96
CA MET A 28 15.63 2.68 5.76
C MET A 28 16.43 3.96 5.76
N THR A 29 17.43 4.10 6.64
CA THR A 29 18.35 5.24 6.68
C THR A 29 19.15 5.36 5.38
N ALA A 30 19.64 4.24 4.85
CA ALA A 30 20.33 4.20 3.56
C ALA A 30 19.39 4.66 2.42
N LEU A 31 18.19 4.12 2.34
CA LEU A 31 17.17 4.49 1.35
C LEU A 31 16.79 5.98 1.44
N ARG A 32 16.73 6.55 2.62
CA ARG A 32 16.49 8.00 2.80
C ARG A 32 17.60 8.84 2.17
N SER A 33 18.83 8.37 2.20
CA SER A 33 19.98 9.08 1.61
C SER A 33 20.02 8.99 0.08
N GLY A 34 19.23 8.09 -0.53
CA GLY A 34 19.21 7.87 -1.97
C GLY A 34 20.40 7.06 -2.50
N GLY A 35 20.38 6.75 -3.80
CA GLY A 35 21.45 6.02 -4.49
C GLY A 35 21.15 4.51 -4.66
N TYR A 36 19.96 4.06 -4.35
CA TYR A 36 19.57 2.65 -4.38
C TYR A 36 18.47 2.40 -5.41
N THR A 37 18.44 1.16 -5.91
CA THR A 37 17.29 0.62 -6.62
C THR A 37 16.57 -0.37 -5.70
N VAL A 38 15.28 -0.11 -5.46
CA VAL A 38 14.38 -1.04 -4.77
C VAL A 38 13.69 -1.87 -5.85
N ILE A 39 13.89 -3.19 -5.83
CA ILE A 39 13.27 -4.13 -6.76
C ILE A 39 12.21 -4.89 -5.97
N LEU A 40 10.95 -4.52 -6.19
CA LEU A 40 9.80 -4.99 -5.43
C LEU A 40 9.06 -6.06 -6.24
N ARG A 41 8.87 -7.23 -5.65
CA ARG A 41 7.90 -8.18 -6.16
C ARG A 41 6.49 -7.66 -5.88
N HIS A 42 5.59 -7.77 -6.87
CA HIS A 42 4.19 -7.37 -6.69
C HIS A 42 3.60 -7.90 -5.37
N ALA A 43 2.64 -7.19 -4.82
CA ALA A 43 1.96 -7.57 -3.61
C ALA A 43 1.13 -8.86 -3.79
N ARG A 44 0.59 -9.40 -2.69
CA ARG A 44 -0.11 -10.69 -2.68
C ARG A 44 -1.27 -10.74 -3.66
N THR A 45 -1.39 -11.86 -4.35
CA THR A 45 -2.35 -12.09 -5.43
C THR A 45 -3.20 -13.32 -5.19
N ASP A 46 -4.35 -13.39 -5.84
CA ASP A 46 -5.20 -14.58 -5.84
C ASP A 46 -4.53 -15.72 -6.61
N ARG A 47 -3.93 -16.65 -5.87
CA ARG A 47 -3.24 -17.82 -6.45
C ARG A 47 -4.19 -18.92 -6.93
N SER A 48 -5.48 -18.84 -6.63
CA SER A 48 -6.48 -19.77 -7.17
C SER A 48 -6.77 -19.48 -8.64
N PHE A 49 -6.50 -18.24 -9.08
CA PHE A 49 -6.69 -17.86 -10.47
C PHE A 49 -5.57 -18.41 -11.37
N GLN A 50 -5.97 -19.16 -12.40
CA GLN A 50 -5.06 -19.71 -13.41
C GLN A 50 -4.88 -18.70 -14.55
N GLU A 51 -3.73 -18.05 -14.57
CA GLU A 51 -3.37 -17.07 -15.60
C GLU A 51 -2.73 -17.75 -16.82
N GLU A 52 -3.13 -17.36 -18.02
CA GLU A 52 -2.45 -17.82 -19.25
C GLU A 52 -1.01 -17.32 -19.29
N ARG A 53 -0.08 -18.25 -19.50
CA ARG A 53 1.37 -17.97 -19.37
C ARG A 53 1.99 -17.19 -20.53
N SER A 54 1.36 -17.18 -21.70
CA SER A 54 2.03 -16.80 -22.96
C SER A 54 1.91 -15.32 -23.33
N TYR A 55 1.03 -14.56 -22.70
CA TYR A 55 0.73 -13.18 -23.09
C TYR A 55 0.31 -12.33 -21.90
N VAL A 56 0.44 -11.00 -22.02
CA VAL A 56 -0.18 -10.07 -21.08
C VAL A 56 -1.62 -9.81 -21.54
N PRO A 57 -2.63 -10.38 -20.88
CA PRO A 57 -4.01 -10.13 -21.26
C PRO A 57 -4.32 -8.64 -21.09
N LYS A 58 -5.08 -8.07 -22.03
CA LYS A 58 -5.55 -6.69 -21.92
C LYS A 58 -6.59 -6.53 -20.82
N GLU A 59 -7.38 -7.59 -20.64
CA GLU A 59 -8.48 -7.59 -19.68
C GLU A 59 -7.98 -7.87 -18.27
N ARG A 60 -8.40 -7.03 -17.30
CA ARG A 60 -8.09 -7.24 -15.90
C ARG A 60 -8.60 -8.58 -15.38
N SER A 61 -9.81 -8.98 -15.81
CA SER A 61 -10.45 -10.24 -15.43
C SER A 61 -9.69 -11.48 -15.91
N ALA A 62 -8.82 -11.34 -16.91
CA ALA A 62 -7.97 -12.41 -17.42
C ALA A 62 -6.59 -12.47 -16.72
N GLN A 63 -6.34 -11.61 -15.74
CA GLN A 63 -5.10 -11.56 -14.98
C GLN A 63 -5.32 -11.95 -13.51
N ARG A 64 -4.28 -12.51 -12.91
CA ARG A 64 -4.19 -12.70 -11.47
C ARG A 64 -3.98 -11.35 -10.79
N ASN A 65 -5.00 -10.86 -10.10
CA ASN A 65 -5.04 -9.55 -9.48
C ASN A 65 -4.59 -9.59 -8.00
N LEU A 66 -4.39 -8.43 -7.41
CA LEU A 66 -4.13 -8.31 -5.97
C LEU A 66 -5.34 -8.80 -5.18
N THR A 67 -5.06 -9.48 -4.08
CA THR A 67 -6.07 -9.74 -3.03
C THR A 67 -6.23 -8.49 -2.14
N ASP A 68 -7.23 -8.51 -1.28
CA ASP A 68 -7.39 -7.45 -0.26
C ASP A 68 -6.17 -7.36 0.66
N GLU A 69 -5.53 -8.51 0.97
CA GLU A 69 -4.26 -8.54 1.69
C GLU A 69 -3.15 -7.86 0.89
N GLY A 70 -3.06 -8.13 -0.42
CA GLY A 70 -2.07 -7.49 -1.28
C GLY A 70 -2.25 -5.98 -1.38
N ILE A 71 -3.48 -5.51 -1.41
CA ILE A 71 -3.81 -4.07 -1.37
C ILE A 71 -3.34 -3.46 -0.04
N ARG A 72 -3.59 -4.15 1.09
CA ARG A 72 -3.13 -3.70 2.41
C ARG A 72 -1.61 -3.69 2.52
N ASP A 73 -0.93 -4.71 1.99
CA ASP A 73 0.54 -4.78 1.97
C ASP A 73 1.14 -3.59 1.23
N ALA A 74 0.65 -3.31 0.03
CA ALA A 74 1.14 -2.18 -0.76
C ALA A 74 0.85 -0.83 -0.09
N ALA A 75 -0.32 -0.66 0.53
CA ALA A 75 -0.63 0.53 1.31
C ALA A 75 0.28 0.68 2.54
N LEU A 76 0.65 -0.43 3.19
CA LEU A 76 1.58 -0.44 4.32
C LEU A 76 2.99 0.00 3.89
N MET A 77 3.46 -0.44 2.71
CA MET A 77 4.72 0.04 2.13
C MET A 77 4.72 1.57 1.98
N ARG A 78 3.60 2.17 1.56
CA ARG A 78 3.46 3.63 1.50
C ARG A 78 3.65 4.30 2.84
N VAL A 79 3.05 3.74 3.90
CA VAL A 79 3.22 4.24 5.27
C VAL A 79 4.69 4.23 5.65
N VAL A 80 5.40 3.12 5.37
CA VAL A 80 6.83 2.98 5.69
C VAL A 80 7.66 3.97 4.89
N PHE A 81 7.53 4.04 3.57
CA PHE A 81 8.32 4.96 2.75
C PHE A 81 8.12 6.41 3.17
N ARG A 82 6.89 6.83 3.45
CA ARG A 82 6.61 8.19 3.96
C ARG A 82 7.20 8.43 5.33
N LYS A 83 7.05 7.49 6.26
CA LYS A 83 7.57 7.59 7.64
C LYS A 83 9.08 7.80 7.67
N TYR A 84 9.81 7.09 6.82
CA TYR A 84 11.27 7.18 6.75
C TYR A 84 11.77 8.23 5.75
N GLY A 85 10.89 8.94 5.06
CA GLY A 85 11.26 9.97 4.07
C GLY A 85 11.95 9.39 2.84
N VAL A 86 11.65 8.14 2.47
CA VAL A 86 12.18 7.51 1.25
C VAL A 86 11.44 8.03 0.04
N THR A 87 12.18 8.55 -0.94
CA THR A 87 11.64 9.10 -2.19
C THR A 87 12.22 8.39 -3.40
N PHE A 88 11.44 8.38 -4.49
CA PHE A 88 11.81 7.75 -5.75
C PHE A 88 11.68 8.77 -6.88
N SER A 89 12.70 8.91 -7.72
CA SER A 89 12.65 9.74 -8.93
C SER A 89 12.14 9.00 -10.15
N GLU A 90 12.19 7.68 -10.12
CA GLU A 90 11.65 6.80 -11.15
C GLU A 90 10.90 5.64 -10.50
N ILE A 91 9.71 5.35 -11.05
CA ILE A 91 8.88 4.22 -10.69
C ILE A 91 8.59 3.45 -11.97
N ILE A 92 9.20 2.28 -12.15
CA ILE A 92 9.08 1.47 -13.35
C ILE A 92 8.35 0.18 -13.00
N SER A 93 7.32 -0.17 -13.74
CA SER A 93 6.52 -1.37 -13.50
C SER A 93 6.46 -2.27 -14.72
N SER A 94 6.32 -3.57 -14.52
CA SER A 94 5.83 -4.45 -15.55
C SER A 94 4.37 -4.13 -15.87
N PRO A 95 3.83 -4.50 -17.04
CA PRO A 95 2.48 -4.10 -17.46
C PRO A 95 1.35 -4.92 -16.82
N MET A 96 1.64 -5.86 -15.92
CA MET A 96 0.61 -6.63 -15.24
C MET A 96 -0.11 -5.76 -14.21
N TYR A 97 -1.43 -5.89 -14.09
CA TYR A 97 -2.23 -5.09 -13.13
C TYR A 97 -1.68 -5.20 -11.71
N ARG A 98 -1.32 -6.42 -11.26
CA ARG A 98 -0.74 -6.62 -9.93
C ARG A 98 0.54 -5.82 -9.66
N THR A 99 1.37 -5.59 -10.67
CA THR A 99 2.62 -4.80 -10.52
C THR A 99 2.35 -3.31 -10.59
N VAL A 100 1.51 -2.87 -11.50
CA VAL A 100 1.11 -1.45 -11.64
C VAL A 100 0.39 -0.99 -10.36
N GLU A 101 -0.59 -1.75 -9.89
CA GLU A 101 -1.35 -1.44 -8.69
C GLU A 101 -0.48 -1.48 -7.42
N THR A 102 0.46 -2.43 -7.34
CA THR A 102 1.43 -2.42 -6.23
C THR A 102 2.24 -1.12 -6.23
N ALA A 103 2.73 -0.65 -7.38
CA ALA A 103 3.46 0.61 -7.47
C ALA A 103 2.58 1.80 -7.07
N GLU A 104 1.36 1.88 -7.61
CA GLU A 104 0.41 2.97 -7.34
C GLU A 104 0.04 3.06 -5.86
N LEU A 105 -0.18 1.91 -5.22
CA LEU A 105 -0.54 1.83 -3.82
C LEU A 105 0.66 2.10 -2.90
N ALA A 106 1.86 1.61 -3.25
CA ALA A 106 3.05 1.72 -2.41
C ALA A 106 3.71 3.11 -2.49
N VAL A 107 3.73 3.73 -3.67
CA VAL A 107 4.48 4.98 -3.89
C VAL A 107 3.66 5.99 -4.67
N GLY A 108 3.21 5.61 -5.85
CA GLY A 108 2.49 6.47 -6.78
C GLY A 108 2.45 5.88 -8.19
N THR A 109 1.89 6.63 -9.12
CA THR A 109 1.77 6.19 -10.52
C THR A 109 3.13 5.89 -11.11
N PRO A 110 3.32 4.72 -11.76
CA PRO A 110 4.55 4.42 -12.46
C PRO A 110 4.88 5.47 -13.52
N THR A 111 6.13 5.91 -13.54
CA THR A 111 6.64 6.84 -14.58
C THR A 111 6.85 6.11 -15.90
N THR A 112 7.06 4.80 -15.85
CA THR A 112 7.27 3.94 -17.02
C THR A 112 6.67 2.56 -16.79
N ILE A 113 5.91 2.07 -17.77
CA ILE A 113 5.42 0.70 -17.83
C ILE A 113 6.11 -0.01 -18.99
N THR A 114 6.76 -1.15 -18.72
CA THR A 114 7.55 -1.83 -19.73
C THR A 114 7.45 -3.36 -19.66
N MET A 115 7.35 -3.96 -20.84
CA MET A 115 7.42 -5.41 -21.01
C MET A 115 8.77 -5.99 -20.59
N VAL A 116 9.83 -5.20 -20.57
CA VAL A 116 11.17 -5.63 -20.14
C VAL A 116 11.13 -6.28 -18.74
N LEU A 117 10.34 -5.75 -17.83
CA LEU A 117 10.16 -6.31 -16.47
C LEU A 117 9.21 -7.54 -16.42
N ARG A 118 8.75 -8.04 -17.58
CA ARG A 118 7.89 -9.23 -17.70
C ARG A 118 8.53 -10.33 -18.55
N SER A 119 9.64 -10.04 -19.23
CA SER A 119 10.24 -10.96 -20.20
C SER A 119 10.75 -12.25 -19.57
N ILE A 120 10.38 -13.37 -20.17
CA ILE A 120 10.89 -14.72 -19.88
C ILE A 120 11.17 -15.37 -21.25
N PRO A 121 12.38 -15.85 -21.51
CA PRO A 121 13.58 -15.75 -20.68
C PRO A 121 14.06 -14.31 -20.50
N SER A 122 15.00 -14.10 -19.58
CA SER A 122 15.65 -12.79 -19.40
C SER A 122 16.32 -12.31 -20.68
N THR A 123 16.25 -10.99 -20.91
CA THR A 123 16.82 -10.33 -22.07
C THR A 123 17.98 -9.40 -21.69
N PRO A 124 18.88 -9.06 -22.64
CA PRO A 124 19.94 -8.07 -22.39
C PRO A 124 19.38 -6.72 -21.92
N GLU A 125 18.22 -6.29 -22.42
CA GLU A 125 17.53 -5.06 -22.03
C GLU A 125 17.05 -5.14 -20.59
N GLN A 126 16.59 -6.30 -20.13
CA GLN A 126 16.19 -6.52 -18.74
C GLN A 126 17.41 -6.39 -17.81
N ALA A 127 18.52 -7.01 -18.16
CA ALA A 127 19.77 -6.90 -17.43
C ALA A 127 20.28 -5.44 -17.40
N ALA A 128 20.22 -4.75 -18.54
CA ALA A 128 20.61 -3.34 -18.63
C ALA A 128 19.73 -2.44 -17.75
N LEU A 129 18.40 -2.66 -17.76
CA LEU A 129 17.47 -1.91 -16.93
C LEU A 129 17.76 -2.07 -15.43
N ILE A 130 18.02 -3.30 -14.98
CA ILE A 130 18.37 -3.59 -13.58
C ILE A 130 19.70 -2.91 -13.19
N LYS A 131 20.69 -2.94 -14.09
CA LYS A 131 22.02 -2.38 -13.86
C LYS A 131 22.10 -0.86 -14.03
N THR A 132 21.07 -0.20 -14.54
CA THR A 132 21.03 1.25 -14.67
C THR A 132 20.91 1.90 -13.28
N PRO A 133 21.85 2.75 -12.84
CA PRO A 133 21.78 3.38 -11.52
C PRO A 133 20.66 4.43 -11.45
N PRO A 134 20.15 4.74 -10.24
CA PRO A 134 19.25 5.86 -10.05
C PRO A 134 19.95 7.19 -10.32
N LYS A 135 19.18 8.25 -10.53
CA LYS A 135 19.72 9.63 -10.56
C LYS A 135 20.37 9.93 -9.22
N HIS A 136 21.47 10.69 -9.27
CA HIS A 136 22.24 11.05 -8.06
C HIS A 136 21.34 11.60 -6.94
N GLY A 137 21.51 11.08 -5.74
CA GLY A 137 20.76 11.49 -4.55
C GLY A 137 19.31 11.03 -4.50
N THR A 138 18.88 10.16 -5.43
CA THR A 138 17.51 9.63 -5.48
C THR A 138 17.51 8.11 -5.51
N ASN A 139 16.33 7.49 -5.35
CA ASN A 139 16.15 6.06 -5.55
C ASN A 139 15.34 5.78 -6.82
N ARG A 140 15.43 4.54 -7.30
CA ARG A 140 14.52 3.95 -8.30
C ARG A 140 13.68 2.86 -7.64
N LEU A 141 12.44 2.74 -8.09
CA LEU A 141 11.57 1.60 -7.78
C LEU A 141 11.29 0.81 -9.05
N LEU A 142 11.58 -0.47 -9.03
CA LEU A 142 11.21 -1.42 -10.07
C LEU A 142 10.19 -2.39 -9.48
N VAL A 143 8.94 -2.39 -9.97
CA VAL A 143 7.91 -3.34 -9.51
C VAL A 143 7.74 -4.44 -10.54
N THR A 144 8.04 -5.67 -10.13
CA THR A 144 8.20 -6.78 -11.06
C THR A 144 7.77 -8.14 -10.44
N HIS A 145 8.34 -9.22 -10.91
CA HIS A 145 8.03 -10.61 -10.57
C HIS A 145 9.24 -11.30 -9.98
N HIS A 146 9.04 -12.41 -9.25
CA HIS A 146 10.09 -13.16 -8.59
C HIS A 146 11.23 -13.54 -9.56
N PHE A 147 10.91 -14.07 -10.74
CA PHE A 147 11.91 -14.55 -11.70
C PHE A 147 12.86 -13.45 -12.19
N VAL A 148 12.44 -12.18 -12.24
CA VAL A 148 13.33 -11.06 -12.59
C VAL A 148 14.31 -10.79 -11.45
N ILE A 149 13.82 -10.80 -10.21
CA ILE A 149 14.65 -10.55 -9.03
C ILE A 149 15.66 -11.68 -8.85
N GLU A 150 15.20 -12.92 -8.89
CA GLU A 150 16.01 -14.14 -8.74
C GLU A 150 17.08 -14.30 -9.85
N THR A 151 16.80 -13.80 -11.05
CA THR A 151 17.76 -13.85 -12.17
C THR A 151 18.85 -12.79 -12.08
N HIS A 152 18.52 -11.60 -11.57
CA HIS A 152 19.40 -10.43 -11.71
C HIS A 152 19.97 -9.89 -10.40
N VAL A 153 19.47 -10.32 -9.26
CA VAL A 153 19.97 -9.86 -7.94
C VAL A 153 20.83 -10.95 -7.32
N PRO A 154 22.15 -10.78 -7.27
CA PRO A 154 23.04 -11.75 -6.65
C PRO A 154 22.67 -11.99 -5.18
N GLY A 155 22.65 -13.25 -4.75
CA GLY A 155 22.34 -13.63 -3.37
C GLY A 155 20.85 -13.79 -3.07
N ILE A 156 20.01 -13.84 -4.12
CA ILE A 156 18.61 -14.26 -4.02
C ILE A 156 18.42 -15.50 -4.90
N GLU A 157 18.18 -16.63 -4.24
CA GLU A 157 17.99 -17.90 -4.93
C GLU A 157 16.53 -18.07 -5.40
N PRO A 158 16.28 -18.96 -6.38
CA PRO A 158 14.91 -19.25 -6.84
C PRO A 158 13.98 -19.67 -5.71
N GLY A 159 12.85 -18.99 -5.60
CA GLY A 159 11.82 -19.23 -4.58
C GLY A 159 12.02 -18.46 -3.27
N GLU A 160 13.12 -17.72 -3.11
CA GLU A 160 13.41 -17.01 -1.87
C GLU A 160 12.68 -15.67 -1.70
N ILE A 161 12.29 -15.02 -2.81
CA ILE A 161 11.61 -13.72 -2.73
C ILE A 161 10.10 -13.92 -2.72
N GLY A 162 9.44 -13.57 -1.62
CA GLY A 162 7.98 -13.63 -1.45
C GLY A 162 7.23 -12.51 -2.14
N GLU A 163 5.91 -12.68 -2.34
CA GLU A 163 5.03 -11.57 -2.74
C GLU A 163 5.07 -10.49 -1.66
N SER A 164 5.00 -9.22 -2.03
CA SER A 164 5.17 -8.06 -1.15
C SER A 164 6.59 -7.86 -0.60
N GLU A 165 7.59 -8.59 -1.06
CA GLU A 165 8.97 -8.44 -0.62
C GLU A 165 9.80 -7.64 -1.61
N ALA A 166 10.80 -6.94 -1.09
CA ALA A 166 11.71 -6.11 -1.88
C ALA A 166 13.19 -6.50 -1.65
N ALA A 167 13.95 -6.46 -2.75
CA ALA A 167 15.40 -6.43 -2.72
C ALA A 167 15.88 -4.99 -2.87
N VAL A 168 16.78 -4.55 -2.00
CA VAL A 168 17.44 -3.24 -2.09
C VAL A 168 18.84 -3.46 -2.61
N VAL A 169 19.16 -2.86 -3.75
CA VAL A 169 20.47 -3.01 -4.39
C VAL A 169 21.17 -1.67 -4.54
N ARG A 170 22.50 -1.69 -4.45
CA ARG A 170 23.37 -0.59 -4.87
C ARG A 170 24.08 -0.93 -6.17
N HIS A 171 24.46 0.10 -6.91
CA HIS A 171 25.20 -0.05 -8.16
C HIS A 171 26.69 0.09 -7.89
N THR A 172 27.47 -0.85 -8.39
CA THR A 172 28.91 -0.89 -8.23
C THR A 172 29.62 -0.15 -9.37
N LYS A 173 30.88 0.22 -9.19
CA LYS A 173 31.64 0.98 -10.18
C LYS A 173 31.90 0.19 -11.49
N ASP A 174 31.87 -1.12 -11.42
CA ASP A 174 32.00 -2.02 -12.57
C ASP A 174 30.67 -2.28 -13.31
N GLY A 175 29.61 -1.53 -12.94
CA GLY A 175 28.31 -1.60 -13.62
C GLY A 175 27.45 -2.79 -13.22
N ASN A 176 27.74 -3.44 -12.11
CA ASN A 176 26.92 -4.51 -11.55
C ASN A 176 26.04 -4.00 -10.41
N VAL A 177 25.16 -4.86 -9.89
CA VAL A 177 24.37 -4.60 -8.69
C VAL A 177 24.81 -5.52 -7.56
N GLU A 178 24.72 -5.01 -6.34
CA GLU A 178 25.00 -5.73 -5.11
C GLU A 178 23.80 -5.62 -4.18
N LEU A 179 23.37 -6.75 -3.62
CA LEU A 179 22.30 -6.79 -2.64
C LEU A 179 22.77 -6.15 -1.33
N VAL A 180 22.07 -5.10 -0.92
CA VAL A 180 22.32 -4.41 0.36
C VAL A 180 21.45 -5.00 1.47
N GLY A 181 20.21 -5.39 1.12
CA GLY A 181 19.30 -6.02 2.05
C GLY A 181 17.97 -6.35 1.40
N ARG A 182 17.15 -7.07 2.16
CA ARG A 182 15.78 -7.41 1.78
C ARG A 182 14.82 -6.77 2.78
N ILE A 183 13.63 -6.45 2.31
CA ILE A 183 12.51 -6.04 3.15
C ILE A 183 11.42 -7.08 2.94
N THR A 184 11.19 -7.87 3.97
CA THR A 184 10.17 -8.92 3.95
C THR A 184 8.78 -8.36 4.24
N LEU A 185 7.75 -9.18 4.05
CA LEU A 185 6.37 -8.78 4.41
C LEU A 185 6.25 -8.42 5.89
N ASP A 186 6.90 -9.19 6.77
CA ASP A 186 6.90 -8.91 8.22
C ASP A 186 7.65 -7.61 8.54
N ASP A 187 8.72 -7.32 7.82
CA ASP A 187 9.49 -6.08 8.01
C ASP A 187 8.65 -4.83 7.75
N TRP A 188 7.77 -4.84 6.75
CA TRP A 188 6.86 -3.71 6.50
C TRP A 188 5.98 -3.42 7.71
N SER A 189 5.47 -4.48 8.35
CA SER A 189 4.60 -4.36 9.52
C SER A 189 5.35 -3.77 10.72
N VAL A 190 6.55 -4.25 10.98
CA VAL A 190 7.42 -3.76 12.07
C VAL A 190 7.85 -2.32 11.81
N LEU A 191 8.29 -2.00 10.58
CA LEU A 191 8.72 -0.65 10.22
C LEU A 191 7.58 0.38 10.29
N ALA A 192 6.35 -0.03 9.99
CA ALA A 192 5.18 0.84 10.14
C ALA A 192 4.89 1.13 11.62
N ASN A 193 4.99 0.11 12.49
CA ASN A 193 4.62 0.16 13.91
C ASN A 193 5.72 -0.43 14.81
N PRO A 194 6.82 0.29 15.09
CA PRO A 194 7.94 -0.24 15.88
C PRO A 194 7.58 -0.63 17.31
N SER A 195 6.50 -0.08 17.88
CA SER A 195 6.01 -0.42 19.22
C SER A 195 5.27 -1.77 19.28
N GLY A 196 5.05 -2.44 18.14
CA GLY A 196 4.35 -3.72 18.06
C GLY A 196 5.28 -4.95 18.19
N ALA A 197 6.59 -4.76 18.25
CA ALA A 197 7.56 -5.87 18.34
C ALA A 197 7.53 -6.59 19.71
N GLU A 198 7.04 -5.94 20.75
CA GLU A 198 6.89 -6.54 22.09
C GLU A 198 5.62 -7.40 22.27
N ALA A 199 4.70 -7.38 21.31
CA ALA A 199 3.41 -8.08 21.45
C ALA A 199 3.39 -9.52 20.89
N ARG A 200 4.52 -10.09 20.48
CA ARG A 200 4.60 -11.45 19.95
C ARG A 200 5.54 -12.36 20.73
N ALA A 201 5.29 -12.46 22.04
CA ALA A 201 5.73 -13.62 22.82
C ALA A 201 4.67 -14.73 22.68
N PRO A 202 5.04 -16.03 22.63
CA PRO A 202 4.08 -17.11 22.46
C PRO A 202 3.19 -17.20 23.70
N THR A 203 1.90 -16.98 23.53
CA THR A 203 0.90 -17.19 24.58
C THR A 203 0.74 -18.66 24.86
N THR A 204 1.37 -19.12 25.92
CA THR A 204 0.85 -20.22 26.71
C THR A 204 -0.30 -19.68 27.58
N THR A 205 -1.43 -20.36 27.44
CA THR A 205 -2.66 -20.28 28.25
C THR A 205 -2.52 -19.76 29.66
N ALA A 206 -3.31 -18.78 30.08
CA ALA A 206 -4.32 -18.85 31.13
C ALA A 206 -4.88 -17.46 31.48
N GLY A 207 -6.16 -17.35 31.37
CA GLY A 207 -7.16 -16.70 32.23
C GLY A 207 -6.95 -15.27 32.72
N GLY A 208 -7.95 -14.42 32.41
CA GLY A 208 -8.39 -13.44 33.40
C GLY A 208 -8.31 -11.97 32.99
N ASP A 209 -9.48 -11.41 32.81
CA ASP A 209 -9.89 -10.04 33.13
C ASP A 209 -9.41 -8.85 32.29
N GLY A 210 -10.19 -8.40 31.27
CA GLY A 210 -11.18 -7.37 31.55
C GLY A 210 -10.64 -5.95 31.44
N ALA A 211 -10.50 -5.40 30.19
CA ALA A 211 -10.71 -3.99 30.00
C ALA A 211 -11.90 -3.79 29.04
N PRO A 212 -12.84 -2.88 29.29
CA PRO A 212 -14.13 -2.90 28.67
C PRO A 212 -14.08 -2.41 27.23
N TYR A 213 -14.36 -3.32 26.31
CA TYR A 213 -14.90 -2.99 25.01
C TYR A 213 -16.25 -2.31 25.24
N ILE A 214 -16.40 -1.08 24.85
CA ILE A 214 -17.70 -0.38 24.81
C ILE A 214 -18.44 -0.86 23.57
N PRO A 215 -19.49 -1.69 23.69
CA PRO A 215 -20.32 -2.02 22.55
C PRO A 215 -21.19 -0.81 22.25
N HIS A 216 -21.07 -0.26 21.05
CA HIS A 216 -22.08 0.67 20.56
C HIS A 216 -23.40 -0.07 20.44
N ALA A 217 -24.31 0.35 21.31
CA ALA A 217 -25.69 -0.11 21.40
C ALA A 217 -26.37 -0.09 20.04
N GLN A 218 -27.03 -1.20 19.72
CA GLN A 218 -28.09 -1.23 18.74
C GLN A 218 -29.21 -0.30 19.22
N SER A 219 -29.45 0.78 18.50
CA SER A 219 -30.71 1.53 18.62
C SER A 219 -31.51 1.30 17.33
N ALA A 220 -32.50 0.45 17.45
CA ALA A 220 -33.67 0.56 16.60
C ALA A 220 -34.41 1.82 16.99
N ASN A 221 -34.55 2.76 16.07
CA ASN A 221 -35.78 3.52 15.78
C ASN A 221 -35.42 4.69 14.85
N GLY A 222 -36.19 4.84 13.79
CA GLY A 222 -36.03 5.85 12.77
C GLY A 222 -36.08 7.28 13.33
N ALA A 223 -34.91 7.87 13.48
CA ALA A 223 -34.71 9.31 13.53
C ALA A 223 -33.63 9.62 12.49
N ALA A 224 -33.85 10.64 11.69
CA ALA A 224 -32.90 11.12 10.70
C ALA A 224 -31.54 11.35 11.39
N THR A 225 -30.55 10.52 11.05
CA THR A 225 -29.18 10.68 11.54
C THR A 225 -28.67 12.01 11.02
N PRO A 226 -28.09 12.89 11.85
CA PRO A 226 -27.50 14.13 11.38
C PRO A 226 -26.44 13.79 10.34
N SER A 227 -26.57 14.34 9.13
CA SER A 227 -25.63 14.16 8.04
C SER A 227 -24.28 14.72 8.49
N VAL A 228 -23.25 13.87 8.58
CA VAL A 228 -21.89 14.32 8.86
C VAL A 228 -21.44 15.22 7.71
N GLU A 229 -21.14 16.47 8.02
CA GLU A 229 -20.70 17.45 7.03
C GLU A 229 -19.27 17.16 6.63
N ILE A 230 -19.05 17.01 5.32
CA ILE A 230 -17.70 16.86 4.76
C ILE A 230 -17.09 18.26 4.66
N PRO A 231 -15.92 18.51 5.29
CA PRO A 231 -15.27 19.82 5.27
C PRO A 231 -15.06 20.38 3.86
N ASP A 232 -15.13 21.68 3.73
CA ASP A 232 -14.98 22.39 2.46
C ASP A 232 -13.50 22.59 2.11
N THR A 233 -12.78 21.47 2.03
CA THR A 233 -11.42 21.39 1.48
C THR A 233 -11.47 20.87 0.04
N HIS A 234 -10.38 21.02 -0.71
CA HIS A 234 -10.36 20.50 -2.09
C HIS A 234 -10.57 18.98 -2.10
N ALA A 235 -9.88 18.23 -1.23
CA ALA A 235 -10.09 16.78 -1.11
C ALA A 235 -11.52 16.46 -0.63
N GLY A 236 -12.11 17.30 0.23
CA GLY A 236 -13.51 17.18 0.64
C GLY A 236 -14.50 17.38 -0.49
N HIS A 237 -14.25 18.35 -1.38
CA HIS A 237 -15.04 18.53 -2.60
C HIS A 237 -14.98 17.29 -3.49
N LEU A 238 -13.79 16.79 -3.79
CA LEU A 238 -13.61 15.56 -4.60
C LEU A 238 -14.31 14.35 -3.99
N ALA A 239 -14.30 14.23 -2.66
CA ALA A 239 -15.00 13.15 -1.96
C ALA A 239 -16.52 13.29 -2.04
N ARG A 240 -17.07 14.50 -1.92
CA ARG A 240 -18.52 14.75 -2.10
C ARG A 240 -18.98 14.38 -3.49
N GLU A 241 -18.25 14.83 -4.53
CA GLU A 241 -18.54 14.51 -5.92
C GLU A 241 -18.47 13.00 -6.18
N TYR A 242 -17.44 12.32 -5.63
CA TYR A 242 -17.33 10.87 -5.71
C TYR A 242 -18.54 10.17 -5.10
N ILE A 243 -18.89 10.51 -3.87
CA ILE A 243 -19.99 9.88 -3.14
C ILE A 243 -21.33 10.15 -3.84
N ALA A 244 -21.55 11.36 -4.36
CA ALA A 244 -22.75 11.71 -5.11
C ALA A 244 -22.86 10.91 -6.42
N ALA A 245 -21.77 10.81 -7.18
CA ALA A 245 -21.71 10.02 -8.41
C ALA A 245 -21.93 8.52 -8.11
N PHE A 246 -21.26 8.00 -7.08
CA PHE A 246 -21.38 6.62 -6.64
C PHE A 246 -22.82 6.29 -6.21
N ASN A 247 -23.39 7.08 -5.32
CA ASN A 247 -24.72 6.84 -4.76
C ASN A 247 -25.84 7.01 -5.77
N SER A 248 -25.58 7.65 -6.91
CA SER A 248 -26.56 7.77 -7.98
C SER A 248 -26.93 6.43 -8.62
N GLY A 249 -26.09 5.39 -8.49
CA GLY A 249 -26.24 4.12 -9.19
C GLY A 249 -26.17 4.23 -10.72
N ASN A 250 -25.83 5.42 -11.24
CA ASN A 250 -25.83 5.71 -12.68
C ASN A 250 -24.41 5.69 -13.24
N PRO A 251 -24.07 4.76 -14.16
CA PRO A 251 -22.75 4.67 -14.78
C PRO A 251 -22.31 5.96 -15.47
N GLU A 252 -23.21 6.71 -16.10
CA GLU A 252 -22.88 7.96 -16.80
C GLU A 252 -22.48 9.07 -15.83
N LYS A 253 -23.08 9.14 -14.66
CA LYS A 253 -22.66 10.09 -13.61
C LYS A 253 -21.29 9.74 -13.05
N MET A 254 -21.00 8.44 -12.89
CA MET A 254 -19.68 7.98 -12.48
C MET A 254 -18.64 8.22 -13.58
N ARG A 255 -19.00 8.05 -14.86
CA ARG A 255 -18.15 8.41 -15.99
C ARG A 255 -17.78 9.89 -15.95
N ALA A 256 -18.77 10.76 -15.80
CA ALA A 256 -18.55 12.21 -15.71
C ALA A 256 -17.62 12.57 -14.54
N TYR A 257 -17.76 11.91 -13.38
CA TYR A 257 -16.83 12.08 -12.27
C TYR A 257 -15.41 11.65 -12.63
N ILE A 258 -15.23 10.46 -13.20
CA ILE A 258 -13.91 9.92 -13.57
C ILE A 258 -13.21 10.86 -14.57
N GLU A 259 -13.92 11.34 -15.57
CA GLU A 259 -13.36 12.20 -16.62
C GLU A 259 -13.06 13.62 -16.15
N SER A 260 -13.92 14.18 -15.27
CA SER A 260 -13.81 15.56 -14.79
C SER A 260 -12.92 15.70 -13.56
N TYR A 261 -12.99 14.77 -12.62
CA TYR A 261 -12.40 14.91 -11.29
C TYR A 261 -11.27 13.94 -10.97
N MET A 262 -11.01 12.91 -11.80
CA MET A 262 -9.87 12.02 -11.55
C MET A 262 -8.69 12.33 -12.48
N VAL A 263 -7.49 12.11 -11.96
CA VAL A 263 -6.28 12.11 -12.80
C VAL A 263 -6.42 10.99 -13.84
N GLN A 264 -6.25 11.35 -15.11
CA GLN A 264 -6.28 10.35 -16.18
C GLN A 264 -5.04 9.48 -16.10
N ASN A 265 -5.24 8.19 -16.06
CA ASN A 265 -4.17 7.19 -15.99
C ASN A 265 -4.17 6.37 -17.28
N PRO A 266 -3.07 6.43 -18.09
CA PRO A 266 -2.99 5.65 -19.33
C PRO A 266 -3.12 4.15 -19.14
N SER A 267 -2.81 3.67 -17.91
CA SER A 267 -2.86 2.24 -17.57
C SER A 267 -4.22 1.77 -17.06
N ARG A 268 -5.18 2.67 -16.91
CA ARG A 268 -6.53 2.35 -16.43
C ARG A 268 -7.56 3.25 -17.13
N SER A 269 -8.23 2.69 -18.11
CA SER A 269 -9.26 3.40 -18.89
C SER A 269 -10.46 3.78 -18.02
N THR A 270 -11.25 4.74 -18.50
CA THR A 270 -12.53 5.09 -17.88
C THR A 270 -13.47 3.89 -17.80
N GLU A 271 -13.48 3.04 -18.85
CA GLU A 271 -14.33 1.84 -18.88
C GLU A 271 -13.96 0.82 -17.80
N GLU A 272 -12.68 0.59 -17.59
CA GLU A 272 -12.21 -0.32 -16.51
C GLU A 272 -12.58 0.20 -15.11
N ARG A 273 -12.48 1.52 -14.90
CA ARG A 273 -12.91 2.16 -13.66
C ARG A 273 -14.41 2.02 -13.45
N LEU A 274 -15.20 2.16 -14.52
CA LEU A 274 -16.66 1.96 -14.49
C LEU A 274 -17.04 0.52 -14.17
N GLY A 275 -16.33 -0.46 -14.73
CA GLY A 275 -16.53 -1.88 -14.38
C GLY A 275 -16.28 -2.14 -12.89
N THR A 276 -15.20 -1.59 -12.33
CA THR A 276 -14.91 -1.67 -10.89
C THR A 276 -16.01 -0.99 -10.06
N TYR A 277 -16.46 0.19 -10.48
CA TYR A 277 -17.56 0.89 -9.83
C TYR A 277 -18.84 0.06 -9.81
N ALA A 278 -19.23 -0.50 -10.95
CA ALA A 278 -20.48 -1.29 -11.06
C ALA A 278 -20.46 -2.47 -10.09
N THR A 279 -19.36 -3.23 -10.07
CA THR A 279 -19.18 -4.35 -9.15
C THR A 279 -19.25 -3.90 -7.68
N PHE A 280 -18.54 -2.81 -7.35
CA PHE A 280 -18.53 -2.30 -5.99
C PHE A 280 -19.89 -1.75 -5.55
N PHE A 281 -20.60 -1.05 -6.45
CA PHE A 281 -21.96 -0.56 -6.19
C PHE A 281 -22.96 -1.71 -5.98
N GLU A 282 -22.89 -2.76 -6.79
CA GLU A 282 -23.72 -3.95 -6.62
C GLU A 282 -23.53 -4.58 -5.25
N GLN A 283 -22.28 -4.69 -4.80
CA GLN A 283 -21.93 -5.30 -3.53
C GLN A 283 -22.24 -4.42 -2.33
N HIS A 284 -21.96 -3.15 -2.38
CA HIS A 284 -22.01 -2.23 -1.25
C HIS A 284 -23.24 -1.31 -1.25
N GLY A 285 -23.85 -1.06 -2.42
CA GLY A 285 -24.98 -0.14 -2.56
C GLY A 285 -24.61 1.30 -2.16
N PRO A 286 -25.60 2.14 -1.85
CA PRO A 286 -25.32 3.51 -1.46
C PRO A 286 -24.44 3.60 -0.21
N LEU A 287 -23.55 4.58 -0.22
CA LEU A 287 -22.61 4.85 0.87
C LEU A 287 -23.12 6.02 1.73
N SER A 288 -22.93 5.94 3.04
CA SER A 288 -23.20 7.04 3.95
C SER A 288 -21.95 7.39 4.77
N VAL A 289 -21.67 8.69 4.91
CA VAL A 289 -20.58 9.19 5.73
C VAL A 289 -20.98 9.09 7.19
N GLN A 290 -20.14 8.48 8.01
CA GLN A 290 -20.35 8.33 9.45
C GLN A 290 -19.46 9.26 10.25
N THR A 291 -18.21 9.43 9.80
CA THR A 291 -17.22 10.28 10.48
C THR A 291 -16.27 10.91 9.47
N VAL A 292 -15.70 12.05 9.84
CA VAL A 292 -14.51 12.61 9.18
C VAL A 292 -13.32 12.31 10.09
N GLU A 293 -12.50 11.34 9.70
CA GLU A 293 -11.35 10.92 10.51
C GLU A 293 -10.14 11.83 10.29
N ARG A 294 -10.00 12.37 9.09
CA ARG A 294 -8.94 13.31 8.72
C ARG A 294 -9.40 14.20 7.58
N SER A 295 -9.05 15.49 7.64
CA SER A 295 -9.26 16.45 6.55
C SER A 295 -8.06 17.36 6.40
N ALA A 296 -7.44 17.33 5.21
CA ALA A 296 -6.39 18.23 4.77
C ALA A 296 -6.74 18.73 3.35
N SER A 297 -6.00 19.70 2.83
CA SER A 297 -6.25 20.25 1.50
C SER A 297 -6.15 19.18 0.39
N THR A 298 -5.19 18.26 0.54
CA THR A 298 -4.87 17.24 -0.47
C THR A 298 -5.31 15.82 -0.09
N GLU A 299 -5.84 15.59 1.11
CA GLU A 299 -6.29 14.28 1.56
C GLU A 299 -7.47 14.38 2.52
N ILE A 300 -8.47 13.55 2.32
CA ILE A 300 -9.57 13.36 3.27
C ILE A 300 -9.77 11.86 3.54
N ILE A 301 -10.00 11.52 4.81
CA ILE A 301 -10.33 10.16 5.26
C ILE A 301 -11.70 10.21 5.93
N LEU A 302 -12.63 9.45 5.38
CA LEU A 302 -14.02 9.35 5.85
C LEU A 302 -14.31 7.95 6.35
N GLY A 303 -14.90 7.83 7.53
CA GLY A 303 -15.54 6.61 7.96
C GLY A 303 -16.89 6.49 7.26
N MET A 304 -17.06 5.40 6.51
CA MET A 304 -18.22 5.14 5.65
C MET A 304 -19.02 3.95 6.14
N ARG A 305 -20.29 3.93 5.78
CA ARG A 305 -21.17 2.77 5.93
C ARG A 305 -21.80 2.39 4.60
N SER A 306 -21.87 1.09 4.35
CA SER A 306 -22.54 0.46 3.21
C SER A 306 -23.48 -0.63 3.69
N LYS A 307 -24.24 -1.27 2.77
CA LYS A 307 -25.09 -2.42 3.12
C LYS A 307 -24.30 -3.63 3.66
N ARG A 308 -22.98 -3.71 3.37
CA ARG A 308 -22.09 -4.80 3.84
C ARG A 308 -21.29 -4.46 5.10
N GLY A 309 -21.37 -3.23 5.61
CA GLY A 309 -20.66 -2.83 6.81
C GLY A 309 -19.93 -1.52 6.67
N SER A 310 -19.09 -1.22 7.66
CA SER A 310 -18.31 0.02 7.72
C SER A 310 -16.93 -0.16 7.10
N PHE A 311 -16.42 0.91 6.50
CA PHE A 311 -15.07 0.96 5.92
C PHE A 311 -14.57 2.41 5.88
N ARG A 312 -13.31 2.61 5.53
CA ARG A 312 -12.71 3.92 5.30
C ARG A 312 -12.65 4.23 3.82
N LEU A 313 -13.06 5.42 3.45
CA LEU A 313 -12.84 6.01 2.13
C LEU A 313 -11.74 7.05 2.25
N THR A 314 -10.64 6.89 1.52
CA THR A 314 -9.61 7.92 1.41
C THR A 314 -9.62 8.49 0.00
N VAL A 315 -9.73 9.81 -0.09
CA VAL A 315 -9.60 10.56 -1.35
C VAL A 315 -8.36 11.44 -1.25
N THR A 316 -7.42 11.25 -2.19
CA THR A 316 -6.21 12.06 -2.29
C THR A 316 -6.25 12.84 -3.58
N SER A 317 -5.95 14.15 -3.53
CA SER A 317 -5.86 15.00 -4.72
C SER A 317 -4.42 15.12 -5.22
N SER A 318 -4.28 15.42 -6.52
CA SER A 318 -3.01 15.86 -7.10
C SER A 318 -2.70 17.29 -6.65
N GLU A 319 -1.42 17.64 -6.60
CA GLU A 319 -0.98 19.03 -6.39
C GLU A 319 -0.96 19.84 -7.70
N ALA A 320 -1.08 19.16 -8.85
CA ALA A 320 -1.10 19.80 -10.17
C ALA A 320 -2.45 20.46 -10.47
N GLN A 321 -2.43 21.59 -11.18
CA GLN A 321 -3.64 22.29 -11.63
C GLN A 321 -4.13 21.73 -13.00
N PRO A 322 -5.43 21.48 -13.18
CA PRO A 322 -6.48 21.51 -12.15
C PRO A 322 -6.30 20.35 -11.16
N MET A 323 -6.52 20.64 -9.86
CA MET A 323 -6.41 19.63 -8.82
C MET A 323 -7.49 18.56 -9.00
N ARG A 324 -7.07 17.32 -9.24
CA ARG A 324 -7.94 16.16 -9.46
C ARG A 324 -7.66 15.07 -8.43
N ALA A 325 -8.61 14.19 -8.22
CA ALA A 325 -8.39 13.01 -7.38
C ALA A 325 -7.32 12.13 -8.02
N SER A 326 -6.19 12.00 -7.33
CA SER A 326 -5.11 11.08 -7.71
C SER A 326 -5.40 9.66 -7.28
N SER A 327 -6.15 9.48 -6.18
CA SER A 327 -6.64 8.17 -5.74
C SER A 327 -7.96 8.28 -4.99
N VAL A 328 -8.77 7.22 -5.10
CA VAL A 328 -9.93 6.93 -4.26
C VAL A 328 -9.77 5.50 -3.79
N THR A 329 -9.58 5.30 -2.49
CA THR A 329 -9.27 3.98 -1.91
C THR A 329 -10.24 3.62 -0.78
N PHE A 330 -10.47 2.31 -0.60
CA PHE A 330 -11.35 1.74 0.41
C PHE A 330 -10.56 0.85 1.34
N ALA A 331 -10.76 1.00 2.65
CA ALA A 331 -10.16 0.15 3.67
C ALA A 331 -11.26 -0.41 4.57
N PHE A 332 -11.41 -1.73 4.59
CA PHE A 332 -12.40 -2.43 5.41
C PHE A 332 -11.80 -2.84 6.76
N PRO A 333 -12.56 -2.83 7.87
CA PRO A 333 -12.11 -3.35 9.15
C PRO A 333 -11.77 -4.85 9.05
N GLN A 334 -10.79 -5.30 9.83
CA GLN A 334 -10.47 -6.74 9.91
C GLN A 334 -11.69 -7.53 10.39
N GLY A 335 -12.11 -8.54 9.63
CA GLY A 335 -13.23 -9.44 9.98
C GLY A 335 -14.56 -9.17 9.29
N ALA A 336 -14.71 -8.09 8.54
CA ALA A 336 -15.84 -7.92 7.64
C ALA A 336 -15.48 -8.59 6.29
N HIS A 337 -15.92 -9.82 6.11
CA HIS A 337 -15.84 -10.46 4.79
C HIS A 337 -16.71 -9.67 3.81
N PRO A 338 -16.21 -9.42 2.57
CA PRO A 338 -17.00 -8.81 1.51
C PRO A 338 -18.19 -9.67 1.09
#